data_7ff209c6b847b0564959a707571a3331
#
_entry.id   7ff209c6b847b0564959a707571a3331
#
_cell.length_a   1.000
_cell.length_b   1.000
_cell.length_c   1.000
_cell.angle_alpha   90.00
_cell.angle_beta   90.00
_cell.angle_gamma   90.00
#
_symmetry.space_group_name_H-M   'P 1'
#
loop_
_entity.id
_entity.type
_entity.pdbx_description
1 polymer ?
#
loop_
_entity_poly.entity_id
_entity_poly.type
_entity_poly.pdbx_seq_one_letter_code
_entity_poly.pdbx_strand_id
1 'polypeptide(L)'
;MTTNDRSIVRLVMVGHGLVHTYELSIPIFMTVWLSAFGVTEAALGTLVGAGYVLFGAGALPGGVLADRFGARRLIAACLAGMGLSFVALGLAPGLWTVGGALLLWGAAASVYHPAALALISTGVRQRGRGLAWHGIAGNVGIAGGPLATALLLLAFDWHTVALLLALPAFAAAGRAARASFDETAAVDRDDETEAPAPPEGLDALWARSTALFTASFVVVFAAAALSGLYYRGVLTFLPDLLTPLVTIDLPIEVDTGRYVYAGLLTVGILGQYVGGRLTEWGRPERGLVGAFGALAVVAAGFLPVAGMGTAGLLGASAVLGFVLFVIQPLYQATVAEYSPAGARGLSYGYTYLAVFGVGALGAALAGTLLQYAGPPLLFGVLAALAALGAVLSVGLVLRGVRAEAAA
;
A
#
# COMPACT_ATOMS: atom_id res chain seq x y z
N MET A 1 24.35 13.68 -3.87
CA MET A 1 24.27 12.49 -2.97
C MET A 1 25.67 11.95 -2.75
N THR A 2 26.06 11.78 -1.50
CA THR A 2 27.32 11.15 -1.10
C THR A 2 27.34 9.66 -1.48
N THR A 3 28.47 8.97 -1.31
CA THR A 3 28.55 7.53 -1.51
C THR A 3 27.66 6.79 -0.51
N ASN A 4 27.61 7.26 0.75
CA ASN A 4 26.73 6.75 1.78
C ASN A 4 25.25 6.88 1.38
N ASP A 5 24.82 8.09 0.99
CA ASP A 5 23.45 8.35 0.53
C ASP A 5 23.05 7.38 -0.59
N ARG A 6 23.94 7.21 -1.61
CA ARG A 6 23.66 6.33 -2.75
C ARG A 6 23.52 4.86 -2.34
N SER A 7 24.31 4.40 -1.39
CA SER A 7 24.25 3.04 -0.89
C SER A 7 22.93 2.76 -0.16
N ILE A 8 22.53 3.67 0.73
CA ILE A 8 21.25 3.59 1.45
C ILE A 8 20.08 3.67 0.46
N VAL A 9 20.06 4.66 -0.43
CA VAL A 9 18.97 4.88 -1.37
C VAL A 9 18.79 3.68 -2.30
N ARG A 10 19.86 3.06 -2.79
CA ARG A 10 19.77 1.83 -3.60
C ARG A 10 19.13 0.69 -2.82
N LEU A 11 19.49 0.49 -1.56
CA LEU A 11 18.91 -0.54 -0.72
C LEU A 11 17.39 -0.33 -0.53
N VAL A 12 17.00 0.89 -0.12
CA VAL A 12 15.59 1.19 0.13
C VAL A 12 14.75 1.22 -1.16
N MET A 13 15.33 1.60 -2.31
CA MET A 13 14.67 1.48 -3.61
C MET A 13 14.34 0.03 -3.95
N VAL A 14 15.32 -0.86 -3.86
CA VAL A 14 15.12 -2.29 -4.16
C VAL A 14 14.10 -2.89 -3.20
N GLY A 15 14.21 -2.61 -1.90
CA GLY A 15 13.25 -3.08 -0.91
C GLY A 15 11.83 -2.59 -1.20
N HIS A 16 11.63 -1.30 -1.51
CA HIS A 16 10.31 -0.73 -1.79
C HIS A 16 9.67 -1.32 -3.05
N GLY A 17 10.48 -1.44 -4.12
CA GLY A 17 10.02 -2.09 -5.34
C GLY A 17 9.55 -3.53 -5.07
N LEU A 18 10.32 -4.33 -4.31
CA LEU A 18 9.96 -5.71 -4.02
C LEU A 18 8.75 -5.85 -3.10
N VAL A 19 8.63 -5.02 -2.05
CA VAL A 19 7.44 -5.03 -1.17
C VAL A 19 6.16 -4.88 -1.99
N HIS A 20 6.10 -3.87 -2.85
CA HIS A 20 4.92 -3.62 -3.67
C HIS A 20 4.77 -4.61 -4.85
N THR A 21 5.88 -5.14 -5.38
CA THR A 21 5.83 -6.25 -6.33
C THR A 21 5.05 -7.42 -5.74
N TYR A 22 5.41 -7.87 -4.53
CA TYR A 22 4.74 -9.00 -3.89
C TYR A 22 3.30 -8.67 -3.48
N GLU A 23 3.10 -7.51 -2.90
CA GLU A 23 1.79 -7.04 -2.46
C GLU A 23 0.75 -7.08 -3.60
N LEU A 24 1.11 -6.53 -4.76
CA LEU A 24 0.18 -6.39 -5.89
C LEU A 24 0.22 -7.58 -6.85
N SER A 25 1.15 -8.52 -6.69
CA SER A 25 1.12 -9.83 -7.37
C SER A 25 0.08 -10.78 -6.77
N ILE A 26 -0.26 -10.62 -5.47
CA ILE A 26 -1.27 -11.46 -4.81
C ILE A 26 -2.61 -11.45 -5.56
N PRO A 27 -3.21 -10.31 -5.96
CA PRO A 27 -4.43 -10.29 -6.76
C PRO A 27 -4.33 -11.05 -8.10
N ILE A 28 -3.14 -11.08 -8.71
CA ILE A 28 -2.91 -11.86 -9.93
C ILE A 28 -2.95 -13.37 -9.63
N PHE A 29 -2.30 -13.82 -8.53
CA PHE A 29 -2.38 -15.22 -8.12
C PHE A 29 -3.80 -15.64 -7.74
N MET A 30 -4.62 -14.75 -7.16
CA MET A 30 -5.98 -15.04 -6.76
C MET A 30 -6.85 -15.48 -7.94
N THR A 31 -6.63 -14.95 -9.15
CA THR A 31 -7.36 -15.38 -10.36
C THR A 31 -7.12 -16.86 -10.69
N VAL A 32 -5.96 -17.40 -10.28
CA VAL A 32 -5.64 -18.83 -10.43
C VAL A 32 -6.15 -19.63 -9.23
N TRP A 33 -5.98 -19.11 -8.01
CA TRP A 33 -6.35 -19.83 -6.76
C TRP A 33 -7.84 -20.09 -6.62
N LEU A 34 -8.71 -19.18 -7.10
CA LEU A 34 -10.16 -19.37 -7.10
C LEU A 34 -10.55 -20.70 -7.76
N SER A 35 -10.03 -20.94 -8.96
CA SER A 35 -10.32 -22.16 -9.72
C SER A 35 -9.50 -23.36 -9.23
N ALA A 36 -8.19 -23.17 -8.94
CA ALA A 36 -7.31 -24.26 -8.54
C ALA A 36 -7.73 -24.94 -7.23
N PHE A 37 -8.27 -24.16 -6.28
CA PHE A 37 -8.73 -24.69 -4.99
C PHE A 37 -10.25 -24.85 -4.90
N GLY A 38 -11.01 -24.40 -5.90
CA GLY A 38 -12.48 -24.45 -5.87
C GLY A 38 -13.08 -23.71 -4.68
N VAL A 39 -12.51 -22.57 -4.31
CA VAL A 39 -12.90 -21.79 -3.12
C VAL A 39 -13.70 -20.57 -3.50
N THR A 40 -14.49 -20.08 -2.55
CA THR A 40 -15.31 -18.88 -2.73
C THR A 40 -14.48 -17.60 -2.60
N GLU A 41 -14.97 -16.51 -3.21
CA GLU A 41 -14.34 -15.18 -3.12
C GLU A 41 -14.28 -14.71 -1.64
N ALA A 42 -15.31 -15.00 -0.84
CA ALA A 42 -15.32 -14.66 0.59
C ALA A 42 -14.22 -15.37 1.37
N ALA A 43 -14.03 -16.69 1.14
CA ALA A 43 -12.98 -17.46 1.80
C ALA A 43 -11.60 -16.96 1.39
N LEU A 44 -11.36 -16.78 0.10
CA LEU A 44 -10.08 -16.32 -0.42
C LEU A 44 -9.79 -14.87 0.00
N GLY A 45 -10.77 -13.98 -0.09
CA GLY A 45 -10.64 -12.58 0.34
C GLY A 45 -10.33 -12.44 1.84
N THR A 46 -10.94 -13.29 2.67
CA THR A 46 -10.64 -13.35 4.12
C THR A 46 -9.22 -13.82 4.38
N LEU A 47 -8.79 -14.88 3.71
CA LEU A 47 -7.44 -15.44 3.85
C LEU A 47 -6.35 -14.43 3.44
N VAL A 48 -6.51 -13.80 2.28
CA VAL A 48 -5.61 -12.76 1.78
C VAL A 48 -5.65 -11.52 2.67
N GLY A 49 -6.85 -11.12 3.10
CA GLY A 49 -7.06 -10.03 4.04
C GLY A 49 -6.29 -10.21 5.34
N ALA A 50 -6.22 -11.44 5.88
CA ALA A 50 -5.45 -11.73 7.10
C ALA A 50 -3.94 -11.44 6.91
N GLY A 51 -3.37 -11.78 5.75
CA GLY A 51 -1.99 -11.41 5.40
C GLY A 51 -1.79 -9.89 5.34
N TYR A 52 -2.71 -9.18 4.71
CA TYR A 52 -2.68 -7.72 4.65
C TYR A 52 -2.87 -7.05 6.02
N VAL A 53 -3.69 -7.62 6.92
CA VAL A 53 -3.82 -7.12 8.32
C VAL A 53 -2.46 -7.16 9.02
N LEU A 54 -1.71 -8.26 8.91
CA LEU A 54 -0.37 -8.35 9.51
C LEU A 54 0.60 -7.35 8.87
N PHE A 55 0.52 -7.14 7.56
CA PHE A 55 1.31 -6.12 6.86
C PHE A 55 1.11 -4.72 7.46
N GLY A 56 -0.14 -4.34 7.77
CA GLY A 56 -0.44 -3.05 8.39
C GLY A 56 -0.14 -3.00 9.89
N ALA A 57 -0.52 -4.05 10.64
CA ALA A 57 -0.38 -4.06 12.10
C ALA A 57 1.08 -4.03 12.57
N GLY A 58 1.98 -4.69 11.85
CA GLY A 58 3.40 -4.73 12.17
C GLY A 58 4.14 -3.40 11.92
N ALA A 59 3.51 -2.42 11.27
CA ALA A 59 4.13 -1.11 11.06
C ALA A 59 4.36 -0.35 12.39
N LEU A 60 3.49 -0.51 13.39
CA LEU A 60 3.66 0.12 14.70
C LEU A 60 4.90 -0.41 15.45
N PRO A 61 5.09 -1.73 15.65
CA PRO A 61 6.30 -2.24 16.27
C PRO A 61 7.53 -2.14 15.37
N GLY A 62 7.35 -2.00 14.05
CA GLY A 62 8.43 -1.94 13.07
C GLY A 62 9.43 -0.80 13.32
N GLY A 63 8.96 0.37 13.77
CA GLY A 63 9.83 1.48 14.18
C GLY A 63 10.72 1.11 15.37
N VAL A 64 10.13 0.56 16.43
CA VAL A 64 10.86 0.12 17.63
C VAL A 64 11.88 -0.98 17.28
N LEU A 65 11.50 -1.88 16.39
CA LEU A 65 12.40 -2.94 15.92
C LEU A 65 13.57 -2.36 15.10
N ALA A 66 13.32 -1.33 14.29
CA ALA A 66 14.37 -0.64 13.52
C ALA A 66 15.39 0.03 14.46
N ASP A 67 14.91 0.72 15.49
CA ASP A 67 15.77 1.36 16.49
C ASP A 67 16.60 0.33 17.28
N ARG A 68 15.99 -0.83 17.62
CA ARG A 68 16.65 -1.85 18.44
C ARG A 68 17.67 -2.70 17.66
N PHE A 69 17.35 -3.08 16.43
CA PHE A 69 18.14 -4.05 15.64
C PHE A 69 18.95 -3.40 14.51
N GLY A 70 18.71 -2.11 14.22
CA GLY A 70 19.24 -1.37 13.07
C GLY A 70 18.38 -1.58 11.81
N ALA A 71 18.13 -0.49 11.10
CA ALA A 71 17.24 -0.49 9.94
C ALA A 71 17.73 -1.40 8.81
N ARG A 72 19.05 -1.44 8.53
CA ARG A 72 19.64 -2.32 7.52
C ARG A 72 19.36 -3.80 7.78
N ARG A 73 19.57 -4.26 9.01
CA ARG A 73 19.34 -5.67 9.40
C ARG A 73 17.88 -6.03 9.29
N LEU A 74 17.01 -5.12 9.72
CA LEU A 74 15.57 -5.32 9.67
C LEU A 74 15.06 -5.39 8.21
N ILE A 75 15.57 -4.53 7.31
CA ILE A 75 15.28 -4.58 5.88
C ILE A 75 15.79 -5.91 5.26
N ALA A 76 16.98 -6.36 5.64
CA ALA A 76 17.50 -7.66 5.17
C ALA A 76 16.62 -8.82 5.62
N ALA A 77 16.18 -8.84 6.88
CA ALA A 77 15.26 -9.85 7.43
C ALA A 77 13.88 -9.80 6.75
N CYS A 78 13.35 -8.60 6.51
CA CYS A 78 12.11 -8.40 5.75
C CYS A 78 12.20 -9.02 4.36
N LEU A 79 13.25 -8.69 3.59
CA LEU A 79 13.47 -9.24 2.25
C LEU A 79 13.62 -10.75 2.25
N ALA A 80 14.39 -11.32 3.19
CA ALA A 80 14.53 -12.77 3.35
C ALA A 80 13.19 -13.43 3.70
N GLY A 81 12.42 -12.84 4.63
CA GLY A 81 11.10 -13.32 5.02
C GLY A 81 10.09 -13.31 3.87
N MET A 82 10.08 -12.24 3.05
CA MET A 82 9.26 -12.19 1.84
C MET A 82 9.68 -13.26 0.83
N GLY A 83 10.98 -13.47 0.63
CA GLY A 83 11.50 -14.57 -0.21
C GLY A 83 11.05 -15.94 0.30
N LEU A 84 11.17 -16.20 1.60
CA LEU A 84 10.71 -17.44 2.23
C LEU A 84 9.20 -17.64 2.09
N SER A 85 8.40 -16.58 2.20
CA SER A 85 6.95 -16.67 2.01
C SER A 85 6.59 -17.07 0.59
N PHE A 86 7.30 -16.55 -0.42
CA PHE A 86 7.08 -16.91 -1.83
C PHE A 86 7.60 -18.29 -2.16
N VAL A 87 8.66 -18.79 -1.50
CA VAL A 87 9.01 -20.22 -1.54
C VAL A 87 7.90 -21.07 -0.93
N ALA A 88 7.37 -20.68 0.23
CA ALA A 88 6.26 -21.39 0.86
C ALA A 88 4.99 -21.38 -0.02
N LEU A 89 4.70 -20.27 -0.71
CA LEU A 89 3.66 -20.22 -1.75
C LEU A 89 3.93 -21.22 -2.88
N GLY A 90 5.13 -21.19 -3.44
CA GLY A 90 5.50 -22.08 -4.54
C GLY A 90 5.53 -23.58 -4.18
N LEU A 91 5.57 -23.90 -2.90
CA LEU A 91 5.51 -25.28 -2.38
C LEU A 91 4.16 -25.62 -1.74
N ALA A 92 3.17 -24.71 -1.82
CA ALA A 92 1.91 -24.86 -1.10
C ALA A 92 1.02 -25.96 -1.73
N PRO A 93 0.70 -27.04 -1.02
CA PRO A 93 -0.17 -28.12 -1.53
C PRO A 93 -1.66 -27.77 -1.44
N GLY A 94 -2.04 -26.65 -0.84
CA GLY A 94 -3.44 -26.29 -0.66
C GLY A 94 -3.66 -24.92 -0.01
N LEU A 95 -4.92 -24.53 0.07
CA LEU A 95 -5.34 -23.21 0.49
C LEU A 95 -4.78 -22.76 1.86
N TRP A 96 -4.78 -23.66 2.85
CA TRP A 96 -4.30 -23.31 4.20
C TRP A 96 -2.80 -23.01 4.25
N THR A 97 -2.01 -23.70 3.43
CA THR A 97 -0.58 -23.44 3.29
C THR A 97 -0.32 -22.14 2.52
N VAL A 98 -1.14 -21.82 1.52
CA VAL A 98 -1.16 -20.48 0.90
C VAL A 98 -1.44 -19.41 1.98
N GLY A 99 -2.45 -19.62 2.83
CA GLY A 99 -2.76 -18.71 3.93
C GLY A 99 -1.58 -18.51 4.89
N GLY A 100 -0.93 -19.59 5.31
CA GLY A 100 0.26 -19.54 6.14
C GLY A 100 1.41 -18.75 5.50
N ALA A 101 1.64 -18.95 4.19
CA ALA A 101 2.62 -18.19 3.43
C ALA A 101 2.28 -16.70 3.33
N LEU A 102 1.01 -16.35 3.14
CA LEU A 102 0.56 -14.94 3.11
C LEU A 102 0.67 -14.26 4.48
N LEU A 103 0.41 -14.98 5.57
CA LEU A 103 0.66 -14.47 6.93
C LEU A 103 2.14 -14.21 7.15
N LEU A 104 3.02 -15.12 6.71
CA LEU A 104 4.48 -14.94 6.77
C LEU A 104 4.90 -13.71 5.94
N TRP A 105 4.36 -13.57 4.71
CA TRP A 105 4.60 -12.39 3.88
C TRP A 105 4.19 -11.10 4.59
N GLY A 106 2.96 -11.05 5.11
CA GLY A 106 2.44 -9.88 5.81
C GLY A 106 3.31 -9.49 7.01
N ALA A 107 3.67 -10.47 7.85
CA ALA A 107 4.54 -10.24 8.99
C ALA A 107 5.94 -9.75 8.58
N ALA A 108 6.54 -10.36 7.57
CA ALA A 108 7.87 -9.97 7.09
C ALA A 108 7.87 -8.58 6.44
N ALA A 109 6.89 -8.29 5.58
CA ALA A 109 6.80 -7.03 4.84
C ALA A 109 6.45 -5.83 5.73
N SER A 110 5.75 -6.07 6.86
CA SER A 110 5.22 -5.02 7.76
C SER A 110 6.28 -4.05 8.30
N VAL A 111 7.48 -4.53 8.54
CA VAL A 111 8.56 -3.74 9.12
C VAL A 111 9.33 -2.89 8.11
N TYR A 112 9.05 -3.08 6.81
CA TYR A 112 9.81 -2.42 5.76
C TYR A 112 9.70 -0.90 5.79
N HIS A 113 8.46 -0.37 5.74
CA HIS A 113 8.25 1.07 5.62
C HIS A 113 8.84 1.86 6.80
N PRO A 114 8.58 1.49 8.06
CA PRO A 114 9.19 2.20 9.18
C PRO A 114 10.72 2.11 9.16
N ALA A 115 11.31 0.96 8.85
CA ALA A 115 12.75 0.79 8.79
C ALA A 115 13.38 1.61 7.64
N ALA A 116 12.78 1.61 6.45
CA ALA A 116 13.29 2.33 5.30
C ALA A 116 13.21 3.85 5.49
N LEU A 117 12.09 4.35 6.04
CA LEU A 117 11.92 5.78 6.31
C LEU A 117 12.84 6.27 7.42
N ALA A 118 13.03 5.47 8.48
CA ALA A 118 14.02 5.76 9.52
C ALA A 118 15.43 5.85 8.92
N LEU A 119 15.83 4.86 8.12
CA LEU A 119 17.14 4.83 7.48
C LEU A 119 17.39 6.03 6.54
N ILE A 120 16.37 6.46 5.77
CA ILE A 120 16.47 7.67 4.95
C ILE A 120 16.62 8.91 5.83
N SER A 121 15.86 8.98 6.93
CA SER A 121 15.85 10.13 7.83
C SER A 121 17.18 10.32 8.55
N THR A 122 17.83 9.24 8.98
CA THR A 122 19.05 9.30 9.80
C THR A 122 20.34 9.16 8.99
N GLY A 123 20.30 8.40 7.87
CA GLY A 123 21.51 8.07 7.10
C GLY A 123 21.70 8.86 5.82
N VAL A 124 20.64 9.54 5.28
CA VAL A 124 20.72 10.25 4.00
C VAL A 124 20.69 11.76 4.19
N ARG A 125 21.78 12.44 3.85
CA ARG A 125 21.89 13.91 3.96
C ARG A 125 20.93 14.62 3.03
N GLN A 126 20.75 14.14 1.77
CA GLN A 126 19.78 14.69 0.82
C GLN A 126 18.43 13.94 0.95
N ARG A 127 17.77 14.06 2.11
CA ARG A 127 16.55 13.33 2.49
C ARG A 127 15.44 13.41 1.43
N GLY A 128 15.11 14.61 0.95
CA GLY A 128 14.06 14.81 -0.06
C GLY A 128 14.32 14.03 -1.35
N ARG A 129 15.60 14.02 -1.81
CA ARG A 129 16.00 13.23 -2.98
C ARG A 129 15.95 11.73 -2.71
N GLY A 130 16.31 11.30 -1.50
CA GLY A 130 16.19 9.90 -1.06
C GLY A 130 14.75 9.42 -1.08
N LEU A 131 13.84 10.21 -0.52
CA LEU A 131 12.39 9.92 -0.51
C LEU A 131 11.80 9.88 -1.93
N ALA A 132 12.23 10.79 -2.82
CA ALA A 132 11.76 10.78 -4.21
C ALA A 132 12.15 9.48 -4.95
N TRP A 133 13.41 9.04 -4.83
CA TRP A 133 13.85 7.77 -5.42
C TRP A 133 13.15 6.55 -4.79
N HIS A 134 12.97 6.57 -3.47
CA HIS A 134 12.21 5.53 -2.77
C HIS A 134 10.77 5.44 -3.31
N GLY A 135 10.08 6.58 -3.49
CA GLY A 135 8.73 6.62 -4.06
C GLY A 135 8.65 6.09 -5.50
N ILE A 136 9.61 6.49 -6.35
CA ILE A 136 9.70 6.00 -7.74
C ILE A 136 9.84 4.47 -7.76
N ALA A 137 10.70 3.91 -6.91
CA ALA A 137 10.89 2.47 -6.86
C ALA A 137 9.65 1.70 -6.39
N GLY A 138 8.91 2.26 -5.42
CA GLY A 138 7.62 1.73 -5.01
C GLY A 138 6.63 1.66 -6.17
N ASN A 139 6.52 2.73 -6.95
CA ASN A 139 5.66 2.78 -8.13
C ASN A 139 6.07 1.76 -9.22
N VAL A 140 7.37 1.56 -9.41
CA VAL A 140 7.86 0.50 -10.32
C VAL A 140 7.42 -0.88 -9.82
N GLY A 141 7.47 -1.14 -8.52
CA GLY A 141 6.97 -2.38 -7.92
C GLY A 141 5.45 -2.55 -8.09
N ILE A 142 4.69 -1.48 -7.85
CA ILE A 142 3.22 -1.45 -7.98
C ILE A 142 2.78 -1.84 -9.41
N ALA A 143 3.39 -1.24 -10.43
CA ALA A 143 3.01 -1.49 -11.83
C ALA A 143 3.71 -2.73 -12.40
N GLY A 144 5.02 -2.87 -12.14
CA GLY A 144 5.85 -3.91 -12.72
C GLY A 144 5.65 -5.30 -12.12
N GLY A 145 5.33 -5.39 -10.82
CA GLY A 145 5.11 -6.66 -10.13
C GLY A 145 3.97 -7.47 -10.71
N PRO A 146 2.73 -6.93 -10.75
CA PRO A 146 1.60 -7.60 -11.37
C PRO A 146 1.82 -7.94 -12.83
N LEU A 147 2.43 -7.03 -13.62
CA LEU A 147 2.75 -7.28 -15.01
C LEU A 147 3.73 -8.46 -15.17
N ALA A 148 4.82 -8.46 -14.40
CA ALA A 148 5.79 -9.55 -14.42
C ALA A 148 5.14 -10.89 -14.02
N THR A 149 4.30 -10.89 -12.99
CA THR A 149 3.57 -12.09 -12.54
C THR A 149 2.63 -12.59 -13.65
N ALA A 150 1.86 -11.70 -14.28
CA ALA A 150 0.96 -12.06 -15.36
C ALA A 150 1.72 -12.62 -16.58
N LEU A 151 2.86 -12.02 -16.94
CA LEU A 151 3.71 -12.51 -18.04
C LEU A 151 4.33 -13.88 -17.74
N LEU A 152 4.80 -14.10 -16.51
CA LEU A 152 5.36 -15.39 -16.12
C LEU A 152 4.29 -16.50 -16.12
N LEU A 153 3.06 -16.19 -15.76
CA LEU A 153 1.92 -17.12 -15.79
C LEU A 153 1.52 -17.56 -17.23
N LEU A 154 2.01 -16.89 -18.28
CA LEU A 154 1.86 -17.37 -19.66
C LEU A 154 2.70 -18.60 -19.96
N ALA A 155 3.84 -18.77 -19.27
CA ALA A 155 4.81 -19.79 -19.57
C ALA A 155 4.96 -20.84 -18.46
N PHE A 156 4.56 -20.50 -17.23
CA PHE A 156 4.77 -21.33 -16.04
C PHE A 156 3.49 -21.43 -15.20
N ASP A 157 3.33 -22.52 -14.48
CA ASP A 157 2.33 -22.66 -13.44
C ASP A 157 2.59 -21.70 -12.27
N TRP A 158 1.57 -21.44 -11.47
CA TRP A 158 1.66 -20.45 -10.39
C TRP A 158 2.66 -20.81 -9.28
N HIS A 159 2.92 -22.11 -9.02
CA HIS A 159 3.93 -22.56 -8.06
C HIS A 159 5.33 -22.14 -8.53
N THR A 160 5.64 -22.43 -9.80
CA THR A 160 6.89 -22.03 -10.44
C THR A 160 7.05 -20.51 -10.44
N VAL A 161 5.98 -19.75 -10.76
CA VAL A 161 6.01 -18.29 -10.74
C VAL A 161 6.31 -17.76 -9.34
N ALA A 162 5.69 -18.32 -8.30
CA ALA A 162 5.99 -17.93 -6.92
C ALA A 162 7.45 -18.20 -6.55
N LEU A 163 8.02 -19.35 -6.93
CA LEU A 163 9.44 -19.67 -6.72
C LEU A 163 10.37 -18.71 -7.47
N LEU A 164 10.05 -18.37 -8.71
CA LEU A 164 10.82 -17.39 -9.50
C LEU A 164 10.80 -16.01 -8.86
N LEU A 165 9.66 -15.57 -8.35
CA LEU A 165 9.52 -14.29 -7.65
C LEU A 165 10.26 -14.28 -6.30
N ALA A 166 10.55 -15.42 -5.67
CA ALA A 166 11.35 -15.46 -4.46
C ALA A 166 12.83 -15.07 -4.70
N LEU A 167 13.36 -15.33 -5.90
CA LEU A 167 14.79 -15.13 -6.22
C LEU A 167 15.26 -13.67 -6.02
N PRO A 168 14.59 -12.64 -6.55
CA PRO A 168 15.02 -11.26 -6.35
C PRO A 168 15.00 -10.82 -4.87
N ALA A 169 14.11 -11.37 -4.05
CA ALA A 169 14.09 -11.09 -2.61
C ALA A 169 15.33 -11.62 -1.90
N PHE A 170 15.74 -12.87 -2.18
CA PHE A 170 16.95 -13.43 -1.60
C PHE A 170 18.21 -12.74 -2.11
N ALA A 171 18.26 -12.39 -3.39
CA ALA A 171 19.36 -11.59 -3.94
C ALA A 171 19.48 -10.23 -3.24
N ALA A 172 18.35 -9.55 -3.03
CA ALA A 172 18.28 -8.26 -2.33
C ALA A 172 18.63 -8.41 -0.84
N ALA A 173 18.13 -9.45 -0.16
CA ALA A 173 18.47 -9.74 1.24
C ALA A 173 19.97 -9.99 1.43
N GLY A 174 20.58 -10.80 0.54
CA GLY A 174 22.02 -11.05 0.55
C GLY A 174 22.86 -9.78 0.31
N ARG A 175 22.39 -8.87 -0.55
CA ARG A 175 23.04 -7.56 -0.77
C ARG A 175 22.87 -6.66 0.46
N ALA A 176 21.68 -6.61 1.05
CA ALA A 176 21.39 -5.86 2.26
C ALA A 176 22.27 -6.31 3.44
N ALA A 177 22.42 -7.62 3.62
CA ALA A 177 23.26 -8.19 4.67
C ALA A 177 24.75 -7.81 4.53
N ARG A 178 25.23 -7.71 3.27
CA ARG A 178 26.64 -7.36 2.95
C ARG A 178 26.88 -5.86 2.78
N ALA A 179 25.83 -5.04 2.73
CA ALA A 179 25.96 -3.60 2.54
C ALA A 179 26.69 -2.97 3.73
N SER A 180 27.59 -2.04 3.43
CA SER A 180 28.33 -1.26 4.42
C SER A 180 28.06 0.21 4.17
N PHE A 181 27.43 0.87 5.14
CA PHE A 181 27.15 2.30 5.17
C PHE A 181 26.86 2.73 6.61
N ASP A 182 26.97 4.02 6.88
CA ASP A 182 26.62 4.62 8.16
C ASP A 182 25.12 4.97 8.18
N GLU A 183 24.36 4.32 9.07
CA GLU A 183 22.90 4.52 9.24
C GLU A 183 22.58 5.87 9.89
N THR A 184 23.57 6.57 10.48
CA THR A 184 23.42 7.81 11.23
C THR A 184 24.16 8.99 10.61
N ALA A 185 24.69 8.84 9.39
CA ALA A 185 25.55 9.85 8.72
C ALA A 185 24.91 11.23 8.51
N ALA A 186 23.59 11.35 8.64
CA ALA A 186 22.84 12.59 8.50
C ALA A 186 22.30 13.14 9.83
N VAL A 187 22.66 12.55 10.96
CA VAL A 187 22.35 13.05 12.31
C VAL A 187 23.52 13.96 12.74
N ASP A 188 23.26 15.25 12.89
CA ASP A 188 24.23 16.17 13.48
C ASP A 188 24.29 15.91 15.00
N ARG A 189 25.48 15.70 15.53
CA ARG A 189 25.68 15.38 16.96
C ARG A 189 25.21 16.48 17.92
N ASP A 190 25.03 17.68 17.40
CA ASP A 190 24.56 18.84 18.16
C ASP A 190 23.01 18.88 18.27
N ASP A 191 22.28 18.16 17.39
CA ASP A 191 20.82 18.08 17.37
C ASP A 191 20.25 16.97 18.29
N GLU A 192 21.08 16.16 18.95
CA GLU A 192 20.63 15.09 19.87
C GLU A 192 19.84 15.61 21.09
N THR A 193 19.85 16.92 21.32
CA THR A 193 19.16 17.56 22.46
C THR A 193 17.68 17.88 22.21
N GLU A 194 17.18 17.84 20.97
CA GLU A 194 15.80 18.24 20.64
C GLU A 194 14.87 17.08 20.21
N ALA A 195 15.38 15.91 19.84
CA ALA A 195 14.50 14.79 19.51
C ALA A 195 13.91 14.20 20.81
N PRO A 196 12.54 14.15 20.95
CA PRO A 196 11.95 13.49 22.12
C PRO A 196 12.43 12.05 22.18
N ALA A 197 13.02 11.65 23.31
CA ALA A 197 13.45 10.28 23.54
C ALA A 197 12.33 9.28 23.19
N PRO A 198 12.65 8.11 22.62
CA PRO A 198 11.65 7.05 22.41
C PRO A 198 10.88 6.79 23.70
N PRO A 199 9.57 6.48 23.62
CA PRO A 199 8.81 6.20 24.85
C PRO A 199 9.39 4.99 25.55
N GLU A 200 9.85 5.17 26.77
CA GLU A 200 10.29 4.06 27.61
C GLU A 200 9.08 3.37 28.24
N GLY A 201 8.70 2.22 27.69
CA GLY A 201 7.62 1.38 28.19
C GLY A 201 6.25 1.61 27.52
N LEU A 202 5.36 0.64 27.76
CA LEU A 202 4.01 0.63 27.17
C LEU A 202 3.14 1.80 27.66
N ASP A 203 3.31 2.22 28.92
CA ASP A 203 2.53 3.30 29.51
C ASP A 203 2.83 4.66 28.84
N ALA A 204 4.10 4.93 28.55
CA ALA A 204 4.52 6.13 27.84
C ALA A 204 4.05 6.12 26.39
N LEU A 205 4.10 4.96 25.73
CA LEU A 205 3.55 4.78 24.37
C LEU A 205 2.03 5.01 24.38
N TRP A 206 1.30 4.45 25.36
CA TRP A 206 -0.14 4.63 25.51
C TRP A 206 -0.51 6.10 25.73
N ALA A 207 0.18 6.79 26.63
CA ALA A 207 -0.05 8.21 26.90
C ALA A 207 0.17 9.08 25.66
N ARG A 208 1.26 8.83 24.90
CA ARG A 208 1.52 9.54 23.64
C ARG A 208 0.48 9.21 22.57
N SER A 209 0.06 7.95 22.49
CA SER A 209 -0.98 7.52 21.57
C SER A 209 -2.32 8.22 21.85
N THR A 210 -2.75 8.25 23.13
CA THR A 210 -4.00 8.92 23.51
C THR A 210 -3.95 10.43 23.26
N ALA A 211 -2.80 11.07 23.51
CA ALA A 211 -2.61 12.49 23.21
C ALA A 211 -2.65 12.81 21.69
N LEU A 212 -2.26 11.85 20.85
CA LEU A 212 -2.32 11.98 19.39
C LEU A 212 -3.77 12.00 18.88
N PHE A 213 -4.67 11.19 19.46
CA PHE A 213 -6.04 11.03 18.99
C PHE A 213 -6.93 12.24 19.35
N THR A 214 -6.52 13.43 18.91
CA THR A 214 -7.37 14.63 18.90
C THR A 214 -8.57 14.42 17.99
N ALA A 215 -9.63 15.23 18.15
CA ALA A 215 -10.82 15.13 17.30
C ALA A 215 -10.52 15.30 15.80
N SER A 216 -9.50 16.10 15.43
CA SER A 216 -9.07 16.25 14.04
C SER A 216 -8.28 15.03 13.56
N PHE A 217 -7.36 14.52 14.38
CA PHE A 217 -6.58 13.33 14.01
C PHE A 217 -7.46 12.07 13.88
N VAL A 218 -8.50 11.91 14.71
CA VAL A 218 -9.50 10.84 14.55
C VAL A 218 -10.14 10.87 13.16
N VAL A 219 -10.51 12.08 12.67
CA VAL A 219 -11.09 12.23 11.32
C VAL A 219 -10.07 11.89 10.24
N VAL A 220 -8.82 12.35 10.39
CA VAL A 220 -7.73 12.02 9.45
C VAL A 220 -7.46 10.50 9.44
N PHE A 221 -7.40 9.87 10.61
CA PHE A 221 -7.25 8.42 10.73
C PHE A 221 -8.41 7.66 10.05
N ALA A 222 -9.64 8.10 10.27
CA ALA A 222 -10.82 7.51 9.64
C ALA A 222 -10.80 7.68 8.10
N ALA A 223 -10.41 8.86 7.60
CA ALA A 223 -10.25 9.08 6.17
C ALA A 223 -9.16 8.18 5.56
N ALA A 224 -8.03 8.02 6.24
CA ALA A 224 -6.97 7.10 5.82
C ALA A 224 -7.44 5.64 5.82
N ALA A 225 -8.21 5.21 6.84
CA ALA A 225 -8.80 3.87 6.91
C ALA A 225 -9.79 3.62 5.78
N LEU A 226 -10.67 4.60 5.47
CA LEU A 226 -11.61 4.52 4.34
C LEU A 226 -10.88 4.44 3.00
N SER A 227 -9.79 5.20 2.83
CA SER A 227 -8.93 5.09 1.64
C SER A 227 -8.35 3.68 1.50
N GLY A 228 -7.86 3.10 2.59
CA GLY A 228 -7.34 1.73 2.63
C GLY A 228 -8.40 0.67 2.34
N LEU A 229 -9.60 0.79 2.95
CA LEU A 229 -10.74 -0.09 2.68
C LEU A 229 -11.15 -0.05 1.21
N TYR A 230 -11.23 1.14 0.63
CA TYR A 230 -11.53 1.31 -0.79
C TYR A 230 -10.43 0.67 -1.66
N TYR A 231 -9.16 0.97 -1.37
CA TYR A 231 -8.01 0.46 -2.12
C TYR A 231 -7.98 -1.07 -2.15
N ARG A 232 -8.09 -1.72 -0.98
CA ARG A 232 -8.13 -3.19 -0.89
C ARG A 232 -9.44 -3.76 -1.43
N GLY A 233 -10.56 -3.09 -1.18
CA GLY A 233 -11.87 -3.49 -1.70
C GLY A 233 -11.91 -3.56 -3.21
N VAL A 234 -11.31 -2.58 -3.90
CA VAL A 234 -11.32 -2.56 -5.35
C VAL A 234 -10.21 -3.44 -5.95
N LEU A 235 -8.96 -3.36 -5.45
CA LEU A 235 -7.82 -3.99 -6.13
C LEU A 235 -7.71 -5.50 -5.92
N THR A 236 -8.28 -6.05 -4.84
CA THR A 236 -8.08 -7.46 -4.49
C THR A 236 -8.66 -8.43 -5.53
N PHE A 237 -9.86 -8.18 -6.01
CA PHE A 237 -10.54 -9.03 -7.01
C PHE A 237 -10.63 -8.37 -8.39
N LEU A 238 -10.07 -7.19 -8.58
CA LEU A 238 -10.22 -6.46 -9.83
C LEU A 238 -9.71 -7.24 -11.06
N PRO A 239 -8.55 -7.94 -11.03
CA PRO A 239 -8.11 -8.72 -12.19
C PRO A 239 -9.16 -9.73 -12.65
N ASP A 240 -9.77 -10.45 -11.72
CA ASP A 240 -10.82 -11.45 -11.98
C ASP A 240 -12.10 -10.79 -12.54
N LEU A 241 -12.52 -9.66 -11.94
CA LEU A 241 -13.70 -8.90 -12.39
C LEU A 241 -13.53 -8.28 -13.79
N LEU A 242 -12.31 -7.95 -14.19
CA LEU A 242 -12.04 -7.34 -15.49
C LEU A 242 -12.04 -8.35 -16.64
N THR A 243 -11.65 -9.60 -16.38
CA THR A 243 -11.53 -10.64 -17.43
C THR A 243 -12.79 -10.84 -18.25
N PRO A 244 -13.99 -11.01 -17.69
CA PRO A 244 -15.21 -11.21 -18.48
C PRO A 244 -15.70 -9.95 -19.19
N LEU A 245 -15.16 -8.77 -18.86
CA LEU A 245 -15.53 -7.50 -19.50
C LEU A 245 -14.67 -7.17 -20.72
N VAL A 246 -13.58 -7.90 -20.95
CA VAL A 246 -12.75 -7.72 -22.16
C VAL A 246 -13.35 -8.50 -23.30
N THR A 247 -13.71 -7.77 -24.38
CA THR A 247 -14.37 -8.33 -25.57
C THR A 247 -13.43 -8.45 -26.77
N ILE A 248 -12.11 -8.55 -26.55
CA ILE A 248 -11.11 -8.70 -27.61
C ILE A 248 -10.84 -10.19 -27.80
N ASP A 249 -11.09 -10.71 -29.01
CA ASP A 249 -10.68 -12.04 -29.41
C ASP A 249 -9.16 -12.07 -29.65
N LEU A 250 -8.43 -12.68 -28.74
CA LEU A 250 -7.00 -12.92 -28.90
C LEU A 250 -6.76 -14.34 -29.43
N PRO A 251 -5.74 -14.55 -30.29
CA PRO A 251 -5.42 -15.88 -30.84
C PRO A 251 -4.84 -16.86 -29.78
N ILE A 252 -4.69 -16.41 -28.55
CA ILE A 252 -4.21 -17.18 -27.41
C ILE A 252 -5.17 -16.98 -26.23
N GLU A 253 -5.39 -18.02 -25.44
CA GLU A 253 -6.13 -17.92 -24.19
C GLU A 253 -5.31 -17.14 -23.16
N VAL A 254 -5.66 -15.88 -22.94
CA VAL A 254 -4.98 -14.98 -22.01
C VAL A 254 -6.01 -14.40 -21.06
N ASP A 255 -5.70 -14.45 -19.78
CA ASP A 255 -6.47 -13.74 -18.76
C ASP A 255 -6.23 -12.22 -18.88
N THR A 256 -7.00 -11.61 -19.77
CA THR A 256 -6.84 -10.20 -20.15
C THR A 256 -7.05 -9.22 -19.01
N GLY A 257 -7.84 -9.58 -18.01
CA GLY A 257 -8.06 -8.78 -16.81
C GLY A 257 -6.77 -8.46 -16.06
N ARG A 258 -5.80 -9.39 -16.04
CA ARG A 258 -4.48 -9.18 -15.41
C ARG A 258 -3.70 -8.03 -16.05
N TYR A 259 -3.78 -7.89 -17.37
CA TYR A 259 -3.07 -6.81 -18.11
C TYR A 259 -3.78 -5.47 -17.99
N VAL A 260 -5.11 -5.45 -18.02
CA VAL A 260 -5.89 -4.24 -17.73
C VAL A 260 -5.61 -3.74 -16.32
N TYR A 261 -5.53 -4.65 -15.35
CA TYR A 261 -5.14 -4.34 -13.98
C TYR A 261 -3.73 -3.72 -13.90
N ALA A 262 -2.72 -4.33 -14.53
CA ALA A 262 -1.37 -3.78 -14.56
C ALA A 262 -1.33 -2.40 -15.25
N GLY A 263 -2.11 -2.21 -16.31
CA GLY A 263 -2.29 -0.93 -17.00
C GLY A 263 -2.89 0.14 -16.10
N LEU A 264 -3.95 -0.20 -15.35
CA LEU A 264 -4.58 0.67 -14.34
C LEU A 264 -3.55 1.14 -13.30
N LEU A 265 -2.77 0.22 -12.74
CA LEU A 265 -1.73 0.54 -11.75
C LEU A 265 -0.62 1.42 -12.36
N THR A 266 -0.28 1.22 -13.64
CA THR A 266 0.68 2.07 -14.35
C THR A 266 0.16 3.49 -14.49
N VAL A 267 -1.11 3.68 -14.86
CA VAL A 267 -1.76 5.00 -14.91
C VAL A 267 -1.81 5.64 -13.51
N GLY A 268 -1.92 4.84 -12.47
CA GLY A 268 -1.85 5.29 -11.07
C GLY A 268 -0.59 6.09 -10.74
N ILE A 269 0.55 5.83 -11.40
CA ILE A 269 1.78 6.61 -11.24
C ILE A 269 1.56 8.09 -11.57
N LEU A 270 0.81 8.39 -12.64
CA LEU A 270 0.43 9.76 -12.98
C LEU A 270 -0.49 10.36 -11.92
N GLY A 271 -1.44 9.57 -11.40
CA GLY A 271 -2.31 9.99 -10.31
C GLY A 271 -1.51 10.38 -9.07
N GLN A 272 -0.55 9.57 -8.67
CA GLN A 272 0.31 9.86 -7.52
C GLN A 272 1.16 11.13 -7.74
N TYR A 273 1.70 11.33 -8.94
CA TYR A 273 2.42 12.56 -9.28
C TYR A 273 1.52 13.80 -9.16
N VAL A 274 0.32 13.75 -9.73
CA VAL A 274 -0.66 14.86 -9.65
C VAL A 274 -1.09 15.10 -8.21
N GLY A 275 -1.39 14.03 -7.44
CA GLY A 275 -1.70 14.13 -6.02
C GLY A 275 -0.61 14.82 -5.22
N GLY A 276 0.66 14.49 -5.48
CA GLY A 276 1.81 15.16 -4.87
C GLY A 276 1.86 16.65 -5.19
N ARG A 277 1.60 17.05 -6.45
CA ARG A 277 1.53 18.47 -6.83
C ARG A 277 0.36 19.21 -6.18
N LEU A 278 -0.77 18.55 -6.01
CA LEU A 278 -1.93 19.16 -5.35
C LEU A 278 -1.65 19.50 -3.88
N THR A 279 -0.77 18.75 -3.20
CA THR A 279 -0.37 19.09 -1.82
C THR A 279 0.43 20.40 -1.73
N GLU A 280 1.09 20.83 -2.82
CA GLU A 280 1.86 22.08 -2.87
C GLU A 280 0.98 23.32 -3.11
N TRP A 281 -0.26 23.14 -3.65
CA TRP A 281 -1.11 24.26 -4.09
C TRP A 281 -2.10 24.75 -3.04
N GLY A 282 -2.10 24.19 -1.84
CA GLY A 282 -2.98 24.64 -0.79
C GLY A 282 -3.22 23.59 0.28
N ARG A 283 -4.39 23.64 0.87
CA ARG A 283 -4.76 22.76 1.98
C ARG A 283 -5.04 21.35 1.47
N PRO A 284 -4.28 20.32 1.89
CA PRO A 284 -4.41 18.94 1.39
C PRO A 284 -5.80 18.34 1.71
N GLU A 285 -6.48 18.78 2.78
CA GLU A 285 -7.83 18.34 3.11
C GLU A 285 -8.87 18.72 2.06
N ARG A 286 -8.69 19.83 1.32
CA ARG A 286 -9.55 20.18 0.17
C ARG A 286 -9.32 19.24 -1.00
N GLY A 287 -8.05 18.87 -1.23
CA GLY A 287 -7.69 17.84 -2.21
C GLY A 287 -8.34 16.50 -1.90
N LEU A 288 -8.39 16.11 -0.60
CA LEU A 288 -9.07 14.90 -0.15
C LEU A 288 -10.57 14.92 -0.47
N VAL A 289 -11.26 16.03 -0.26
CA VAL A 289 -12.69 16.16 -0.63
C VAL A 289 -12.88 15.86 -2.11
N GLY A 290 -12.05 16.47 -2.97
CA GLY A 290 -12.12 16.26 -4.43
C GLY A 290 -11.77 14.83 -4.84
N ALA A 291 -10.71 14.25 -4.27
CA ALA A 291 -10.26 12.91 -4.60
C ALA A 291 -11.28 11.83 -4.15
N PHE A 292 -11.80 11.91 -2.93
CA PHE A 292 -12.85 11.01 -2.46
C PHE A 292 -14.16 11.19 -3.23
N GLY A 293 -14.55 12.43 -3.55
CA GLY A 293 -15.72 12.69 -4.40
C GLY A 293 -15.57 12.09 -5.78
N ALA A 294 -14.39 12.23 -6.40
CA ALA A 294 -14.10 11.61 -7.67
C ALA A 294 -14.12 10.07 -7.58
N LEU A 295 -13.54 9.46 -6.53
CA LEU A 295 -13.62 8.02 -6.31
C LEU A 295 -15.07 7.53 -6.16
N ALA A 296 -15.93 8.27 -5.47
CA ALA A 296 -17.35 7.91 -5.34
C ALA A 296 -18.05 7.89 -6.70
N VAL A 297 -17.82 8.91 -7.53
CA VAL A 297 -18.38 8.99 -8.89
C VAL A 297 -17.83 7.89 -9.79
N VAL A 298 -16.52 7.64 -9.74
CA VAL A 298 -15.86 6.59 -10.52
C VAL A 298 -16.40 5.22 -10.12
N ALA A 299 -16.54 4.92 -8.83
CA ALA A 299 -17.10 3.65 -8.39
C ALA A 299 -18.55 3.47 -8.88
N ALA A 300 -19.40 4.49 -8.73
CA ALA A 300 -20.79 4.43 -9.18
C ALA A 300 -20.91 4.24 -10.71
N GLY A 301 -20.01 4.85 -11.48
CA GLY A 301 -20.02 4.81 -12.95
C GLY A 301 -19.19 3.68 -13.57
N PHE A 302 -18.37 2.95 -12.79
CA PHE A 302 -17.41 1.99 -13.32
C PHE A 302 -18.05 0.89 -14.18
N LEU A 303 -19.01 0.14 -13.59
CA LEU A 303 -19.65 -0.98 -14.29
C LEU A 303 -20.45 -0.54 -15.53
N PRO A 304 -21.29 0.52 -15.47
CA PRO A 304 -21.97 1.04 -16.66
C PRO A 304 -21.01 1.40 -17.80
N VAL A 305 -19.92 2.13 -17.48
CA VAL A 305 -18.94 2.56 -18.49
C VAL A 305 -18.12 1.38 -19.02
N ALA A 306 -17.66 0.49 -18.12
CA ALA A 306 -16.93 -0.72 -18.50
C ALA A 306 -17.75 -1.64 -19.41
N GLY A 307 -19.08 -1.72 -19.20
CA GLY A 307 -20.01 -2.49 -20.02
C GLY A 307 -20.27 -1.91 -21.40
N MET A 308 -19.78 -0.71 -21.74
CA MET A 308 -19.87 -0.13 -23.08
C MET A 308 -18.86 -0.73 -24.08
N GLY A 309 -18.14 -1.76 -23.68
CA GLY A 309 -17.13 -2.45 -24.49
C GLY A 309 -15.69 -2.07 -24.10
N THR A 310 -14.73 -2.61 -24.85
CA THR A 310 -13.30 -2.53 -24.49
C THR A 310 -12.79 -1.09 -24.28
N ALA A 311 -13.19 -0.14 -25.10
CA ALA A 311 -12.78 1.25 -24.93
C ALA A 311 -13.34 1.85 -23.64
N GLY A 312 -14.59 1.57 -23.30
CA GLY A 312 -15.21 1.96 -22.03
C GLY A 312 -14.48 1.34 -20.83
N LEU A 313 -14.19 0.05 -20.90
CA LEU A 313 -13.44 -0.69 -19.87
C LEU A 313 -12.05 -0.09 -19.63
N LEU A 314 -11.28 0.14 -20.69
CA LEU A 314 -9.93 0.73 -20.59
C LEU A 314 -9.99 2.15 -20.05
N GLY A 315 -10.95 2.97 -20.52
CA GLY A 315 -11.17 4.32 -20.02
C GLY A 315 -11.56 4.36 -18.54
N ALA A 316 -12.54 3.55 -18.12
CA ALA A 316 -12.96 3.43 -16.72
C ALA A 316 -11.81 2.96 -15.82
N SER A 317 -11.04 1.95 -16.28
CA SER A 317 -9.88 1.44 -15.55
C SER A 317 -8.77 2.49 -15.42
N ALA A 318 -8.48 3.24 -16.49
CA ALA A 318 -7.49 4.30 -16.45
C ALA A 318 -7.89 5.43 -15.48
N VAL A 319 -9.16 5.86 -15.52
CA VAL A 319 -9.68 6.89 -14.61
C VAL A 319 -9.67 6.39 -13.15
N LEU A 320 -10.09 5.14 -12.92
CA LEU A 320 -10.04 4.53 -11.58
C LEU A 320 -8.61 4.50 -11.06
N GLY A 321 -7.65 4.00 -11.84
CA GLY A 321 -6.24 3.94 -11.45
C GLY A 321 -5.69 5.34 -11.14
N PHE A 322 -5.96 6.31 -12.01
CA PHE A 322 -5.52 7.69 -11.79
C PHE A 322 -6.05 8.26 -10.47
N VAL A 323 -7.37 8.24 -10.25
CA VAL A 323 -7.99 8.85 -9.07
C VAL A 323 -7.61 8.11 -7.78
N LEU A 324 -7.53 6.76 -7.83
CA LEU A 324 -7.15 5.94 -6.70
C LEU A 324 -5.78 6.32 -6.13
N PHE A 325 -4.84 6.69 -6.98
CA PHE A 325 -3.49 7.04 -6.56
C PHE A 325 -3.29 8.55 -6.29
N VAL A 326 -4.18 9.43 -6.75
CA VAL A 326 -4.20 10.86 -6.37
C VAL A 326 -4.37 11.02 -4.85
N ILE A 327 -5.17 10.16 -4.21
CA ILE A 327 -5.53 10.30 -2.79
C ILE A 327 -4.35 10.05 -1.84
N GLN A 328 -3.36 9.22 -2.25
CA GLN A 328 -2.27 8.79 -1.35
C GLN A 328 -1.40 9.95 -0.85
N PRO A 329 -0.82 10.83 -1.69
CA PRO A 329 -0.07 11.98 -1.21
C PRO A 329 -0.93 12.95 -0.39
N LEU A 330 -2.20 13.09 -0.74
CA LEU A 330 -3.11 14.02 -0.06
C LEU A 330 -3.38 13.60 1.39
N TYR A 331 -3.70 12.31 1.67
CA TYR A 331 -3.88 11.91 3.06
C TYR A 331 -2.56 11.94 3.85
N GLN A 332 -1.42 11.62 3.23
CA GLN A 332 -0.12 11.71 3.89
C GLN A 332 0.21 13.15 4.30
N ALA A 333 -0.03 14.11 3.41
CA ALA A 333 0.15 15.52 3.72
C ALA A 333 -0.83 16.00 4.80
N THR A 334 -2.09 15.56 4.75
CA THR A 334 -3.08 15.87 5.78
C THR A 334 -2.66 15.31 7.14
N VAL A 335 -2.15 14.06 7.19
CA VAL A 335 -1.60 13.49 8.43
C VAL A 335 -0.48 14.37 8.99
N ALA A 336 0.46 14.80 8.14
CA ALA A 336 1.58 15.63 8.57
C ALA A 336 1.13 16.97 9.16
N GLU A 337 0.07 17.58 8.59
CA GLU A 337 -0.48 18.86 9.03
C GLU A 337 -1.24 18.76 10.37
N TYR A 338 -2.02 17.68 10.54
CA TYR A 338 -2.82 17.47 11.76
C TYR A 338 -2.10 16.66 12.85
N SER A 339 -0.81 16.36 12.66
CA SER A 339 0.01 15.68 13.66
C SER A 339 0.62 16.69 14.63
N PRO A 340 0.51 16.46 15.96
CA PRO A 340 1.17 17.30 16.96
C PRO A 340 2.70 17.34 16.75
N ALA A 341 3.33 18.44 17.14
CA ALA A 341 4.78 18.57 17.13
C ALA A 341 5.42 17.44 17.97
N GLY A 342 6.45 16.78 17.42
CA GLY A 342 7.14 15.66 18.08
C GLY A 342 6.42 14.30 18.01
N ALA A 343 5.19 14.21 17.44
CA ALA A 343 4.45 12.96 17.32
C ALA A 343 4.37 12.39 15.88
N ARG A 344 5.08 12.99 14.91
CA ARG A 344 4.98 12.62 13.49
C ARG A 344 5.27 11.14 13.21
N GLY A 345 6.28 10.57 13.85
CA GLY A 345 6.60 9.14 13.67
C GLY A 345 5.46 8.23 14.10
N LEU A 346 4.87 8.51 15.26
CA LEU A 346 3.71 7.76 15.78
C LEU A 346 2.46 7.98 14.89
N SER A 347 2.25 9.21 14.40
CA SER A 347 1.15 9.55 13.49
C SER A 347 1.23 8.75 12.18
N TYR A 348 2.41 8.64 11.58
CA TYR A 348 2.61 7.80 10.40
C TYR A 348 2.44 6.31 10.71
N GLY A 349 2.89 5.83 11.88
CA GLY A 349 2.64 4.46 12.31
C GLY A 349 1.14 4.14 12.36
N TYR A 350 0.34 5.02 12.98
CA TYR A 350 -1.12 4.90 13.00
C TYR A 350 -1.73 5.04 11.59
N THR A 351 -1.18 5.89 10.73
CA THR A 351 -1.65 6.00 9.35
C THR A 351 -1.43 4.71 8.57
N TYR A 352 -0.27 4.06 8.71
CA TYR A 352 -0.03 2.76 8.12
C TYR A 352 -0.96 1.67 8.70
N LEU A 353 -1.24 1.71 10.00
CA LEU A 353 -2.24 0.84 10.61
C LEU A 353 -3.64 1.10 10.02
N ALA A 354 -4.03 2.36 9.81
CA ALA A 354 -5.31 2.70 9.20
C ALA A 354 -5.41 2.18 7.76
N VAL A 355 -4.42 2.52 6.91
CA VAL A 355 -4.46 2.22 5.47
C VAL A 355 -4.25 0.73 5.19
N PHE A 356 -3.26 0.12 5.82
CA PHE A 356 -2.87 -1.26 5.53
C PHE A 356 -3.43 -2.28 6.53
N GLY A 357 -3.69 -1.89 7.79
CA GLY A 357 -4.28 -2.77 8.80
C GLY A 357 -5.81 -2.78 8.73
N VAL A 358 -6.46 -1.65 9.03
CA VAL A 358 -7.92 -1.52 8.93
C VAL A 358 -8.36 -1.65 7.47
N GLY A 359 -7.63 -1.02 6.55
CA GLY A 359 -7.87 -1.11 5.11
C GLY A 359 -7.86 -2.54 4.55
N ALA A 360 -7.07 -3.44 5.15
CA ALA A 360 -7.01 -4.86 4.77
C ALA A 360 -8.37 -5.57 4.82
N LEU A 361 -9.27 -5.13 5.71
CA LEU A 361 -10.63 -5.65 5.80
C LEU A 361 -11.42 -5.46 4.50
N GLY A 362 -10.99 -4.53 3.64
CA GLY A 362 -11.55 -4.33 2.31
C GLY A 362 -11.46 -5.57 1.42
N ALA A 363 -10.43 -6.41 1.58
CA ALA A 363 -10.30 -7.66 0.83
C ALA A 363 -11.39 -8.69 1.22
N ALA A 364 -11.62 -8.88 2.51
CA ALA A 364 -12.67 -9.77 3.02
C ALA A 364 -14.07 -9.22 2.68
N LEU A 365 -14.26 -7.90 2.81
CA LEU A 365 -15.49 -7.22 2.42
C LEU A 365 -15.80 -7.43 0.94
N ALA A 366 -14.81 -7.21 0.06
CA ALA A 366 -15.00 -7.39 -1.38
C ALA A 366 -15.35 -8.84 -1.73
N GLY A 367 -14.60 -9.82 -1.20
CA GLY A 367 -14.90 -11.24 -1.43
C GLY A 367 -16.29 -11.63 -0.95
N THR A 368 -16.73 -11.14 0.22
CA THR A 368 -18.07 -11.40 0.74
C THR A 368 -19.15 -10.78 -0.15
N LEU A 369 -18.99 -9.52 -0.54
CA LEU A 369 -19.96 -8.84 -1.41
C LEU A 369 -20.05 -9.49 -2.78
N LEU A 370 -18.93 -9.91 -3.37
CA LEU A 370 -18.90 -10.58 -4.66
C LEU A 370 -19.63 -11.92 -4.60
N GLN A 371 -19.35 -12.73 -3.57
CA GLN A 371 -19.96 -14.04 -3.43
C GLN A 371 -21.49 -13.99 -3.24
N TYR A 372 -22.01 -13.06 -2.43
CA TYR A 372 -23.42 -13.05 -2.03
C TYR A 372 -24.30 -12.05 -2.80
N ALA A 373 -23.70 -11.02 -3.43
CA ALA A 373 -24.48 -9.96 -4.05
C ALA A 373 -23.90 -9.45 -5.39
N GLY A 374 -22.70 -9.89 -5.75
CA GLY A 374 -22.07 -9.59 -7.02
C GLY A 374 -21.47 -8.19 -7.15
N PRO A 375 -20.87 -7.88 -8.33
CA PRO A 375 -20.13 -6.66 -8.57
C PRO A 375 -20.92 -5.36 -8.35
N PRO A 376 -22.23 -5.25 -8.69
CA PRO A 376 -22.96 -3.99 -8.50
C PRO A 376 -23.00 -3.53 -7.02
N LEU A 377 -23.20 -4.46 -6.07
CA LEU A 377 -23.21 -4.10 -4.66
C LEU A 377 -21.79 -3.74 -4.17
N LEU A 378 -20.75 -4.44 -4.62
CA LEU A 378 -19.37 -4.09 -4.30
C LEU A 378 -19.07 -2.64 -4.71
N PHE A 379 -19.32 -2.27 -5.96
CA PHE A 379 -19.07 -0.90 -6.44
C PHE A 379 -19.97 0.13 -5.76
N GLY A 380 -21.20 -0.21 -5.40
CA GLY A 380 -22.10 0.63 -4.59
C GLY A 380 -21.52 0.89 -3.19
N VAL A 381 -21.00 -0.13 -2.52
CA VAL A 381 -20.34 0.00 -1.20
C VAL A 381 -19.05 0.82 -1.32
N LEU A 382 -18.24 0.60 -2.36
CA LEU A 382 -17.04 1.41 -2.62
C LEU A 382 -17.41 2.88 -2.83
N ALA A 383 -18.46 3.18 -3.58
CA ALA A 383 -18.96 4.55 -3.75
C ALA A 383 -19.39 5.16 -2.41
N ALA A 384 -20.07 4.40 -1.56
CA ALA A 384 -20.48 4.87 -0.23
C ALA A 384 -19.30 5.12 0.70
N LEU A 385 -18.28 4.25 0.71
CA LEU A 385 -17.03 4.46 1.48
C LEU A 385 -16.31 5.73 1.03
N ALA A 386 -16.21 5.95 -0.28
CA ALA A 386 -15.60 7.15 -0.83
C ALA A 386 -16.44 8.41 -0.50
N ALA A 387 -17.76 8.35 -0.62
CA ALA A 387 -18.65 9.46 -0.24
C ALA A 387 -18.50 9.83 1.25
N LEU A 388 -18.42 8.82 2.13
CA LEU A 388 -18.16 9.02 3.55
C LEU A 388 -16.80 9.70 3.78
N GLY A 389 -15.76 9.26 3.06
CA GLY A 389 -14.43 9.89 3.09
C GLY A 389 -14.48 11.37 2.68
N ALA A 390 -15.25 11.71 1.64
CA ALA A 390 -15.46 13.08 1.22
C ALA A 390 -16.15 13.92 2.31
N VAL A 391 -17.22 13.39 2.93
CA VAL A 391 -17.94 14.06 4.02
C VAL A 391 -17.03 14.32 5.23
N LEU A 392 -16.23 13.33 5.64
CA LEU A 392 -15.26 13.50 6.72
C LEU A 392 -14.22 14.58 6.38
N SER A 393 -13.73 14.61 5.14
CA SER A 393 -12.77 15.60 4.66
C SER A 393 -13.36 17.01 4.63
N VAL A 394 -14.64 17.17 4.26
CA VAL A 394 -15.37 18.46 4.40
C VAL A 394 -15.40 18.91 5.87
N GLY A 395 -15.59 17.98 6.81
CA GLY A 395 -15.54 18.28 8.25
C GLY A 395 -14.18 18.87 8.68
N LEU A 396 -13.05 18.40 8.12
CA LEU A 396 -11.72 18.98 8.36
C LEU A 396 -11.60 20.39 7.80
N VAL A 397 -12.03 20.61 6.56
CA VAL A 397 -12.01 21.93 5.91
C VAL A 397 -12.78 22.96 6.73
N LEU A 398 -13.99 22.61 7.20
CA LEU A 398 -14.84 23.52 7.99
C LEU A 398 -14.22 23.84 9.36
N ARG A 399 -13.52 22.90 9.99
CA ARG A 399 -12.80 23.15 11.26
C ARG A 399 -11.61 24.08 11.06
N GLY A 400 -10.83 23.88 10.00
CA GLY A 400 -9.71 24.75 9.66
C GLY A 400 -10.14 26.19 9.41
N VAL A 401 -11.22 26.42 8.67
CA VAL A 401 -11.78 27.77 8.43
C VAL A 401 -12.23 28.43 9.72
N ARG A 402 -12.85 27.69 10.66
CA ARG A 402 -13.29 28.25 11.95
C ARG A 402 -12.11 28.62 12.85
N ALA A 403 -11.04 27.85 12.84
CA ALA A 403 -9.85 28.15 13.62
C ALA A 403 -9.15 29.44 13.12
N GLU A 404 -9.09 29.65 11.80
CA GLU A 404 -8.55 30.89 11.21
C GLU A 404 -9.42 32.12 11.47
N ALA A 405 -10.74 31.97 11.47
CA ALA A 405 -11.66 33.08 11.76
C ALA A 405 -11.69 33.47 13.24
N ALA A 406 -11.16 32.63 14.12
CA ALA A 406 -11.05 32.85 15.57
C ALA A 406 -9.67 33.37 16.02
N ALA A 407 -8.66 33.32 15.14
CA ALA A 407 -7.29 33.85 15.35
C ALA A 407 -7.13 35.24 14.81
#